data_0f245d151780def8e3a7c90d6195e353
#
_entry.id   0f245d151780def8e3a7c90d6195e353
#
_cell.length_a   1.000
_cell.length_b   1.000
_cell.length_c   1.000
_cell.angle_alpha   90.00
_cell.angle_beta   90.00
_cell.angle_gamma   90.00
#
_symmetry.space_group_name_H-M   'P 1'
#
loop_
_entity.id
_entity.type
_entity.pdbx_description
1 polymer ?
#
loop_
_entity_poly.entity_id
_entity_poly.type
_entity_poly.pdbx_seq_one_letter_code
_entity_poly.pdbx_strand_id
1 'polypeptide(L)'
;MKTIVIGGAGFIGSLVSQELIASGREVTVVGRRPPGAHTAALPYGYRCADLGNRAQMREILEPGCEVIDLAYATVPKTSYGDPAFDLLANLPGSVGLLEEAVAVGVRRLLLVSSGGTVYGPSCTLPIAESHPTAPISPYGITKLTIDHYALMFHHTRDLPVVVVRPANAYGVQQRSRTGQGFLAAAIDSILSDREIEIYGEVGTIRDYIHVSDVASGILAALDFGGDGDIYNLGTGIGASNLDVIAMLCPLAASTGRTIRVRHLPSRRFDVEANVLDAQKLRSACGWRPDVSLQRGLTEMWDHALTTSSTP
;
A
#
# COMPACT_ATOMS: atom_id res chain seq x y z
N MET A 1 -7.95 22.52 6.50
CA MET A 1 -8.50 21.69 5.41
C MET A 1 -8.95 20.38 6.01
N LYS A 2 -10.19 19.96 5.73
CA LYS A 2 -10.71 18.67 6.19
C LYS A 2 -10.33 17.56 5.21
N THR A 3 -9.75 16.48 5.72
CA THR A 3 -9.34 15.32 4.94
C THR A 3 -9.96 14.05 5.51
N ILE A 4 -10.64 13.30 4.67
CA ILE A 4 -11.30 12.03 5.01
C ILE A 4 -10.39 10.90 4.53
N VAL A 5 -9.99 10.00 5.44
CA VAL A 5 -9.08 8.89 5.15
C VAL A 5 -9.81 7.57 5.30
N ILE A 6 -10.28 7.01 4.19
CA ILE A 6 -10.97 5.72 4.16
C ILE A 6 -9.93 4.60 4.25
N GLY A 7 -10.05 3.73 5.24
CA GLY A 7 -8.99 2.77 5.57
C GLY A 7 -7.85 3.35 6.42
N GLY A 8 -8.05 4.57 6.99
CA GLY A 8 -7.03 5.29 7.74
C GLY A 8 -6.54 4.61 9.04
N ALA A 9 -7.23 3.58 9.53
CA ALA A 9 -6.75 2.75 10.66
C ALA A 9 -5.91 1.53 10.21
N GLY A 10 -5.66 1.38 8.92
CA GLY A 10 -4.84 0.31 8.35
C GLY A 10 -3.34 0.58 8.44
N PHE A 11 -2.53 -0.37 7.90
CA PHE A 11 -1.07 -0.31 7.92
C PHE A 11 -0.50 1.00 7.32
N ILE A 12 -0.87 1.34 6.09
CA ILE A 12 -0.47 2.60 5.46
C ILE A 12 -1.28 3.77 6.02
N GLY A 13 -2.60 3.56 6.20
CA GLY A 13 -3.53 4.62 6.56
C GLY A 13 -3.27 5.29 7.90
N SER A 14 -2.75 4.54 8.89
CA SER A 14 -2.41 5.11 10.20
C SER A 14 -1.29 6.16 10.10
N LEU A 15 -0.27 5.91 9.30
CA LEU A 15 0.82 6.86 9.07
C LEU A 15 0.37 8.04 8.21
N VAL A 16 -0.40 7.79 7.15
CA VAL A 16 -1.02 8.86 6.34
C VAL A 16 -1.84 9.80 7.23
N SER A 17 -2.66 9.25 8.13
CA SER A 17 -3.48 10.05 9.05
C SER A 17 -2.62 10.89 10.01
N GLN A 18 -1.52 10.34 10.52
CA GLN A 18 -0.58 11.06 11.39
C GLN A 18 0.14 12.19 10.66
N GLU A 19 0.64 11.94 9.45
CA GLU A 19 1.29 12.95 8.60
C GLU A 19 0.34 14.11 8.23
N LEU A 20 -0.91 13.78 7.90
CA LEU A 20 -1.95 14.80 7.62
C LEU A 20 -2.20 15.70 8.83
N ILE A 21 -2.30 15.13 10.03
CA ILE A 21 -2.44 15.90 11.28
C ILE A 21 -1.22 16.78 11.51
N ALA A 22 -0.02 16.22 11.36
CA ALA A 22 1.23 16.96 11.51
C ALA A 22 1.33 18.13 10.53
N SER A 23 0.72 18.01 9.34
CA SER A 23 0.61 19.08 8.34
C SER A 23 -0.52 20.11 8.64
N GLY A 24 -1.22 19.98 9.77
CA GLY A 24 -2.28 20.91 10.20
C GLY A 24 -3.65 20.65 9.58
N ARG A 25 -3.90 19.47 9.02
CA ARG A 25 -5.22 19.08 8.49
C ARG A 25 -6.13 18.56 9.60
N GLU A 26 -7.43 18.82 9.46
CA GLU A 26 -8.49 18.18 10.24
C GLU A 26 -8.77 16.80 9.62
N VAL A 27 -8.47 15.71 10.34
CA VAL A 27 -8.55 14.36 9.81
C VAL A 27 -9.75 13.61 10.38
N THR A 28 -10.54 13.00 9.49
CA THR A 28 -11.56 12.00 9.84
C THR A 28 -11.18 10.67 9.23
N VAL A 29 -10.90 9.67 10.08
CA VAL A 29 -10.63 8.30 9.66
C VAL A 29 -11.93 7.52 9.52
N VAL A 30 -12.05 6.78 8.42
CA VAL A 30 -13.20 5.89 8.16
C VAL A 30 -12.72 4.44 8.13
N GLY A 31 -13.40 3.57 8.87
CA GLY A 31 -13.10 2.14 8.90
C GLY A 31 -14.32 1.29 9.24
N ARG A 32 -14.31 0.02 8.83
CA ARG A 32 -15.45 -0.90 9.01
C ARG A 32 -15.62 -1.42 10.43
N ARG A 33 -14.58 -1.36 11.27
CA ARG A 33 -14.64 -1.86 12.64
C ARG A 33 -15.03 -0.74 13.59
N PRO A 34 -15.82 -1.01 14.63
CA PRO A 34 -16.04 -0.03 15.69
C PRO A 34 -14.71 0.46 16.28
N PRO A 35 -14.64 1.71 16.74
CA PRO A 35 -13.44 2.21 17.39
C PRO A 35 -13.13 1.36 18.63
N GLY A 36 -11.91 0.80 18.68
CA GLY A 36 -11.38 0.12 19.86
C GLY A 36 -10.59 1.09 20.74
N ALA A 37 -10.07 0.61 21.89
CA ALA A 37 -9.27 1.42 22.78
C ALA A 37 -8.10 2.15 22.09
N HIS A 38 -7.52 1.51 21.06
CA HIS A 38 -6.43 2.11 20.28
C HIS A 38 -6.86 3.24 19.33
N THR A 39 -8.13 3.25 18.87
CA THR A 39 -8.65 4.30 17.99
C THR A 39 -9.30 5.43 18.76
N ALA A 40 -9.77 5.18 19.98
CA ALA A 40 -10.42 6.19 20.82
C ALA A 40 -9.43 7.25 21.36
N ALA A 41 -8.14 6.93 21.46
CA ALA A 41 -7.09 7.82 21.94
C ALA A 41 -6.35 8.59 20.83
N LEU A 42 -6.77 8.42 19.57
CA LEU A 42 -6.08 9.05 18.44
C LEU A 42 -6.54 10.51 18.25
N PRO A 43 -5.65 11.40 17.79
CA PRO A 43 -5.94 12.84 17.66
C PRO A 43 -6.79 13.18 16.42
N TYR A 44 -7.62 12.25 15.94
CA TYR A 44 -8.50 12.43 14.78
C TYR A 44 -9.89 11.85 15.01
N GLY A 45 -10.88 12.39 14.28
CA GLY A 45 -12.24 11.85 14.27
C GLY A 45 -12.27 10.44 13.66
N TYR A 46 -13.06 9.54 14.25
CA TYR A 46 -13.28 8.20 13.70
C TYR A 46 -14.75 7.98 13.35
N ARG A 47 -15.02 7.45 12.16
CA ARG A 47 -16.34 7.04 11.70
C ARG A 47 -16.34 5.56 11.33
N CYS A 48 -17.25 4.80 11.94
CA CYS A 48 -17.46 3.40 11.56
C CYS A 48 -18.40 3.35 10.35
N ALA A 49 -17.86 3.00 9.19
CA ALA A 49 -18.64 2.91 7.96
C ALA A 49 -18.02 1.92 6.97
N ASP A 50 -18.85 1.38 6.08
CA ASP A 50 -18.45 0.52 4.98
C ASP A 50 -18.41 1.33 3.68
N LEU A 51 -17.31 1.27 2.94
CA LEU A 51 -17.15 1.88 1.63
C LEU A 51 -18.23 1.44 0.64
N GLY A 52 -18.71 0.19 0.74
CA GLY A 52 -19.81 -0.34 -0.06
C GLY A 52 -21.17 0.28 0.26
N ASN A 53 -21.32 1.00 1.36
CA ASN A 53 -22.57 1.67 1.74
C ASN A 53 -22.57 3.14 1.30
N ARG A 54 -23.16 3.41 0.14
CA ARG A 54 -23.21 4.76 -0.46
C ARG A 54 -23.86 5.81 0.46
N ALA A 55 -24.91 5.45 1.20
CA ALA A 55 -25.58 6.38 2.10
C ALA A 55 -24.63 6.84 3.22
N GLN A 56 -23.87 5.92 3.80
CA GLN A 56 -22.84 6.26 4.78
C GLN A 56 -21.74 7.13 4.20
N MET A 57 -21.28 6.85 2.97
CA MET A 57 -20.26 7.69 2.30
C MET A 57 -20.79 9.10 2.07
N ARG A 58 -22.03 9.24 1.62
CA ARG A 58 -22.68 10.56 1.42
C ARG A 58 -22.80 11.37 2.72
N GLU A 59 -23.05 10.72 3.85
CA GLU A 59 -23.13 11.37 5.18
C GLU A 59 -21.75 11.81 5.71
N ILE A 60 -20.66 11.16 5.25
CA ILE A 60 -19.32 11.42 5.71
C ILE A 60 -18.61 12.46 4.83
N LEU A 61 -18.85 12.41 3.53
CA LEU A 61 -18.26 13.35 2.59
C LEU A 61 -18.88 14.75 2.76
N GLU A 62 -18.04 15.77 2.66
CA GLU A 62 -18.45 17.18 2.76
C GLU A 62 -17.96 17.96 1.54
N PRO A 63 -18.72 18.98 1.09
CA PRO A 63 -18.27 19.84 -0.01
C PRO A 63 -16.89 20.44 0.28
N GLY A 64 -16.01 20.36 -0.70
CA GLY A 64 -14.65 20.91 -0.59
C GLY A 64 -13.68 20.12 0.29
N CYS A 65 -14.04 18.97 0.85
CA CYS A 65 -13.10 18.11 1.58
C CYS A 65 -12.12 17.41 0.62
N GLU A 66 -11.00 16.97 1.16
CA GLU A 66 -10.09 16.01 0.52
C GLU A 66 -10.45 14.60 0.94
N VAL A 67 -10.29 13.63 0.04
CA VAL A 67 -10.56 12.22 0.31
C VAL A 67 -9.35 11.38 -0.09
N ILE A 68 -8.92 10.47 0.78
CA ILE A 68 -7.90 9.46 0.48
C ILE A 68 -8.53 8.09 0.67
N ASP A 69 -8.57 7.28 -0.40
CA ASP A 69 -9.06 5.91 -0.34
C ASP A 69 -7.91 4.90 -0.31
N LEU A 70 -7.73 4.28 0.85
CA LEU A 70 -6.80 3.18 1.13
C LEU A 70 -7.55 1.86 1.38
N ALA A 71 -8.89 1.88 1.35
CA ALA A 71 -9.68 0.71 1.70
C ALA A 71 -9.61 -0.35 0.59
N TYR A 72 -9.30 -1.57 1.00
CA TYR A 72 -9.35 -2.73 0.13
C TYR A 72 -9.58 -4.00 0.97
N ALA A 73 -10.44 -4.91 0.51
CA ALA A 73 -10.88 -6.04 1.32
C ALA A 73 -9.95 -7.27 1.22
N THR A 74 -9.21 -7.38 0.14
CA THR A 74 -8.36 -8.55 -0.17
C THR A 74 -6.89 -8.16 -0.30
N VAL A 75 -6.04 -9.15 -0.52
CA VAL A 75 -4.61 -8.99 -0.79
C VAL A 75 -4.25 -9.88 -2.00
N PRO A 76 -3.14 -9.62 -2.72
CA PRO A 76 -2.81 -10.39 -3.93
C PRO A 76 -2.91 -11.89 -3.73
N LYS A 77 -2.39 -12.43 -2.61
CA LYS A 77 -2.40 -13.87 -2.32
C LYS A 77 -3.82 -14.43 -2.13
N THR A 78 -4.70 -13.71 -1.43
CA THR A 78 -6.07 -14.20 -1.14
C THR A 78 -7.01 -14.03 -2.32
N SER A 79 -6.72 -13.12 -3.25
CA SER A 79 -7.56 -12.87 -4.43
C SER A 79 -7.62 -14.06 -5.40
N TYR A 80 -6.59 -14.91 -5.43
CA TYR A 80 -6.60 -16.13 -6.24
C TYR A 80 -7.57 -17.19 -5.71
N GLY A 81 -7.84 -17.21 -4.40
CA GLY A 81 -8.77 -18.17 -3.80
C GLY A 81 -10.23 -17.92 -4.17
N ASP A 82 -10.60 -16.66 -4.34
CA ASP A 82 -11.94 -16.25 -4.79
C ASP A 82 -11.86 -14.94 -5.59
N PRO A 83 -11.64 -15.05 -6.91
CA PRO A 83 -11.54 -13.88 -7.79
C PRO A 83 -12.84 -13.06 -7.87
N ALA A 84 -14.00 -13.72 -7.78
CA ALA A 84 -15.29 -13.03 -7.81
C ALA A 84 -15.51 -12.21 -6.54
N PHE A 85 -15.13 -12.75 -5.39
CA PHE A 85 -15.17 -12.01 -4.13
C PHE A 85 -14.24 -10.78 -4.17
N ASP A 86 -13.03 -10.91 -4.71
CA ASP A 86 -12.11 -9.78 -4.85
C ASP A 86 -12.76 -8.62 -5.62
N LEU A 87 -13.38 -8.92 -6.76
CA LEU A 87 -14.06 -7.93 -7.58
C LEU A 87 -15.27 -7.33 -6.86
N LEU A 88 -16.17 -8.17 -6.34
CA LEU A 88 -17.44 -7.74 -5.76
C LEU A 88 -17.27 -7.01 -4.43
N ALA A 89 -16.25 -7.36 -3.65
CA ALA A 89 -15.99 -6.71 -2.36
C ALA A 89 -15.29 -5.35 -2.49
N ASN A 90 -14.71 -5.03 -3.65
CA ASN A 90 -13.92 -3.82 -3.82
C ASN A 90 -14.48 -2.86 -4.88
N LEU A 91 -14.73 -3.34 -6.10
CA LEU A 91 -15.07 -2.47 -7.24
C LEU A 91 -16.37 -1.68 -7.02
N PRO A 92 -17.51 -2.27 -6.58
CA PRO A 92 -18.75 -1.51 -6.42
C PRO A 92 -18.62 -0.38 -5.40
N GLY A 93 -17.90 -0.60 -4.29
CA GLY A 93 -17.67 0.41 -3.26
C GLY A 93 -16.82 1.56 -3.77
N SER A 94 -15.73 1.27 -4.49
CA SER A 94 -14.87 2.30 -5.09
C SER A 94 -15.60 3.13 -6.15
N VAL A 95 -16.40 2.50 -7.02
CA VAL A 95 -17.23 3.23 -8.01
C VAL A 95 -18.28 4.09 -7.30
N GLY A 96 -18.93 3.55 -6.27
CA GLY A 96 -19.88 4.31 -5.46
C GLY A 96 -19.24 5.53 -4.79
N LEU A 97 -18.01 5.41 -4.28
CA LEU A 97 -17.26 6.55 -3.73
C LEU A 97 -17.01 7.64 -4.79
N LEU A 98 -16.61 7.25 -6.01
CA LEU A 98 -16.41 8.21 -7.11
C LEU A 98 -17.71 8.96 -7.44
N GLU A 99 -18.85 8.28 -7.50
CA GLU A 99 -20.16 8.91 -7.73
C GLU A 99 -20.53 9.88 -6.61
N GLU A 100 -20.36 9.49 -5.34
CA GLU A 100 -20.64 10.37 -4.20
C GLU A 100 -19.66 11.55 -4.12
N ALA A 101 -18.40 11.34 -4.46
CA ALA A 101 -17.38 12.41 -4.51
C ALA A 101 -17.76 13.50 -5.53
N VAL A 102 -18.26 13.12 -6.72
CA VAL A 102 -18.81 14.05 -7.71
C VAL A 102 -20.04 14.76 -7.17
N ALA A 103 -21.01 14.00 -6.61
CA ALA A 103 -22.28 14.54 -6.17
C ALA A 103 -22.12 15.56 -5.04
N VAL A 104 -21.17 15.34 -4.13
CA VAL A 104 -20.88 16.22 -2.99
C VAL A 104 -19.98 17.39 -3.39
N GLY A 105 -19.17 17.26 -4.44
CA GLY A 105 -18.20 18.27 -4.85
C GLY A 105 -16.97 18.28 -3.93
N VAL A 106 -16.30 17.14 -3.80
CA VAL A 106 -15.03 17.07 -3.06
C VAL A 106 -13.96 17.90 -3.76
N ARG A 107 -13.05 18.48 -3.01
CA ARG A 107 -11.93 19.25 -3.57
C ARG A 107 -10.96 18.39 -4.35
N ARG A 108 -10.66 17.20 -3.82
CA ARG A 108 -9.73 16.23 -4.44
C ARG A 108 -9.95 14.85 -3.85
N LEU A 109 -9.86 13.84 -4.69
CA LEU A 109 -9.86 12.44 -4.29
C LEU A 109 -8.54 11.78 -4.71
N LEU A 110 -7.82 11.18 -3.76
CA LEU A 110 -6.63 10.38 -4.02
C LEU A 110 -6.96 8.89 -3.81
N LEU A 111 -6.71 8.10 -4.85
CA LEU A 111 -6.87 6.65 -4.82
C LEU A 111 -5.52 5.95 -4.67
N VAL A 112 -5.42 5.03 -3.72
CA VAL A 112 -4.24 4.18 -3.55
C VAL A 112 -4.43 2.87 -4.30
N SER A 113 -3.77 2.77 -5.44
CA SER A 113 -3.70 1.60 -6.31
C SER A 113 -2.55 0.66 -5.91
N SER A 114 -1.91 -0.02 -6.86
CA SER A 114 -0.80 -0.95 -6.58
C SER A 114 0.17 -1.06 -7.75
N GLY A 115 1.33 -0.42 -7.65
CA GLY A 115 2.39 -0.55 -8.65
C GLY A 115 3.01 -1.95 -8.71
N GLY A 116 2.96 -2.69 -7.61
CA GLY A 116 3.46 -4.07 -7.55
C GLY A 116 2.61 -5.09 -8.34
N THR A 117 1.40 -4.73 -8.82
CA THR A 117 0.48 -5.70 -9.43
C THR A 117 -0.15 -5.27 -10.74
N VAL A 118 -0.35 -3.96 -10.99
CA VAL A 118 -1.10 -3.48 -12.17
C VAL A 118 -0.29 -3.57 -13.48
N TYR A 119 1.03 -3.49 -13.40
CA TYR A 119 1.88 -3.55 -14.59
C TYR A 119 2.09 -4.98 -15.11
N GLY A 120 1.99 -5.99 -14.24
CA GLY A 120 2.26 -7.38 -14.62
C GLY A 120 3.75 -7.64 -14.88
N PRO A 121 4.10 -8.72 -15.63
CA PRO A 121 5.47 -8.99 -16.04
C PRO A 121 6.00 -7.88 -16.94
N SER A 122 7.15 -7.32 -16.61
CA SER A 122 7.80 -6.26 -17.39
C SER A 122 9.20 -6.68 -17.82
N CYS A 123 9.56 -6.36 -19.05
CA CYS A 123 10.93 -6.53 -19.56
C CYS A 123 11.79 -5.25 -19.38
N THR A 124 11.19 -4.15 -18.92
CA THR A 124 11.88 -2.86 -18.72
C THR A 124 11.78 -2.45 -17.27
N LEU A 125 12.89 -2.26 -16.61
CA LEU A 125 13.00 -1.80 -15.23
C LEU A 125 13.93 -0.59 -15.15
N PRO A 126 13.64 0.40 -14.28
CA PRO A 126 12.43 0.53 -13.50
C PRO A 126 11.20 0.88 -14.35
N ILE A 127 9.98 0.57 -13.86
CA ILE A 127 8.70 0.70 -14.57
C ILE A 127 8.17 2.11 -14.38
N ALA A 128 8.07 2.88 -15.45
CA ALA A 128 7.42 4.20 -15.44
C ALA A 128 5.89 4.09 -15.55
N GLU A 129 5.16 5.17 -15.22
CA GLU A 129 3.70 5.22 -15.31
C GLU A 129 3.15 5.05 -16.74
N SER A 130 3.96 5.37 -17.75
CA SER A 130 3.64 5.17 -19.18
C SER A 130 3.76 3.72 -19.65
N HIS A 131 4.33 2.82 -18.83
CA HIS A 131 4.44 1.40 -19.17
C HIS A 131 3.04 0.78 -19.33
N PRO A 132 2.82 -0.09 -20.33
CA PRO A 132 1.57 -0.83 -20.47
C PRO A 132 1.20 -1.60 -19.20
N THR A 133 -0.09 -1.67 -18.91
CA THR A 133 -0.61 -2.43 -17.77
C THR A 133 -1.14 -3.78 -18.24
N ALA A 134 -0.67 -4.86 -17.61
CA ALA A 134 -1.05 -6.25 -17.93
C ALA A 134 -1.08 -7.11 -16.65
N PRO A 135 -1.98 -6.80 -15.69
CA PRO A 135 -2.03 -7.51 -14.42
C PRO A 135 -2.34 -9.00 -14.61
N ILE A 136 -1.65 -9.85 -13.84
CA ILE A 136 -1.82 -11.33 -13.89
C ILE A 136 -2.47 -11.88 -12.60
N SER A 137 -2.99 -11.01 -11.74
CA SER A 137 -3.73 -11.42 -10.53
C SER A 137 -5.12 -10.77 -10.48
N PRO A 138 -6.13 -11.45 -9.89
CA PRO A 138 -7.45 -10.84 -9.69
C PRO A 138 -7.37 -9.49 -8.99
N TYR A 139 -6.59 -9.40 -7.90
CA TYR A 139 -6.30 -8.15 -7.21
C TYR A 139 -5.79 -7.03 -8.14
N GLY A 140 -4.78 -7.33 -8.97
CA GLY A 140 -4.21 -6.35 -9.89
C GLY A 140 -5.21 -5.91 -10.97
N ILE A 141 -6.03 -6.85 -11.48
CA ILE A 141 -7.10 -6.56 -12.45
C ILE A 141 -8.13 -5.61 -11.82
N THR A 142 -8.61 -5.92 -10.62
CA THR A 142 -9.60 -5.08 -9.93
C THR A 142 -9.03 -3.70 -9.59
N LYS A 143 -7.78 -3.61 -9.10
CA LYS A 143 -7.11 -2.33 -8.86
C LYS A 143 -6.98 -1.48 -10.12
N LEU A 144 -6.54 -2.08 -11.22
CA LEU A 144 -6.45 -1.39 -12.51
C LEU A 144 -7.83 -0.94 -13.02
N THR A 145 -8.86 -1.75 -12.81
CA THR A 145 -10.23 -1.37 -13.17
C THR A 145 -10.68 -0.14 -12.37
N ILE A 146 -10.37 -0.06 -11.07
CA ILE A 146 -10.66 1.11 -10.24
C ILE A 146 -9.89 2.35 -10.76
N ASP A 147 -8.60 2.20 -11.13
CA ASP A 147 -7.81 3.29 -11.74
C ASP A 147 -8.53 3.85 -13.00
N HIS A 148 -8.98 2.95 -13.88
CA HIS A 148 -9.70 3.36 -15.09
C HIS A 148 -11.03 4.05 -14.81
N TYR A 149 -11.81 3.59 -13.83
CA TYR A 149 -13.01 4.30 -13.40
C TYR A 149 -12.69 5.70 -12.86
N ALA A 150 -11.66 5.83 -12.06
CA ALA A 150 -11.24 7.14 -11.53
C ALA A 150 -10.89 8.13 -12.66
N LEU A 151 -10.08 7.70 -13.62
CA LEU A 151 -9.73 8.52 -14.78
C LEU A 151 -10.93 8.82 -15.68
N MET A 152 -11.86 7.88 -15.84
CA MET A 152 -13.11 8.10 -16.57
C MET A 152 -13.96 9.16 -15.87
N PHE A 153 -14.10 9.12 -14.52
CA PHE A 153 -14.83 10.15 -13.76
C PHE A 153 -14.15 11.51 -13.84
N HIS A 154 -12.81 11.55 -13.84
CA HIS A 154 -12.07 12.79 -14.11
C HIS A 154 -12.44 13.37 -15.48
N HIS A 155 -12.33 12.55 -16.53
CA HIS A 155 -12.54 12.99 -17.90
C HIS A 155 -14.00 13.37 -18.21
N THR A 156 -14.99 12.66 -17.62
CA THR A 156 -16.42 12.82 -17.96
C THR A 156 -17.23 13.65 -16.97
N ARG A 157 -16.72 13.88 -15.78
CA ARG A 157 -17.42 14.51 -14.67
C ARG A 157 -16.56 15.57 -13.95
N ASP A 158 -15.37 15.88 -14.49
CA ASP A 158 -14.41 16.85 -13.92
C ASP A 158 -14.04 16.56 -12.46
N LEU A 159 -14.09 15.27 -12.01
CA LEU A 159 -13.67 14.91 -10.67
C LEU A 159 -12.17 15.14 -10.51
N PRO A 160 -11.72 16.00 -9.57
CA PRO A 160 -10.30 16.16 -9.29
C PRO A 160 -9.74 14.90 -8.60
N VAL A 161 -9.16 13.99 -9.37
CA VAL A 161 -8.66 12.70 -8.87
C VAL A 161 -7.17 12.55 -9.14
N VAL A 162 -6.45 11.97 -8.18
CA VAL A 162 -5.06 11.54 -8.31
C VAL A 162 -4.97 10.07 -7.95
N VAL A 163 -4.23 9.29 -8.73
CA VAL A 163 -3.98 7.88 -8.45
C VAL A 163 -2.53 7.70 -8.06
N VAL A 164 -2.25 7.01 -6.95
CA VAL A 164 -0.90 6.60 -6.59
C VAL A 164 -0.75 5.09 -6.67
N ARG A 165 0.38 4.63 -7.18
CA ARG A 165 0.74 3.21 -7.33
C ARG A 165 1.98 2.89 -6.50
N PRO A 166 1.81 2.56 -5.21
CA PRO A 166 2.94 2.18 -4.36
C PRO A 166 3.58 0.86 -4.82
N ALA A 167 4.88 0.77 -4.68
CA ALA A 167 5.65 -0.46 -4.73
C ALA A 167 5.34 -1.35 -3.50
N ASN A 168 6.21 -2.26 -3.13
CA ASN A 168 5.97 -3.16 -2.00
C ASN A 168 6.20 -2.44 -0.67
N ALA A 169 5.11 -1.88 -0.12
CA ALA A 169 5.15 -1.21 1.17
C ALA A 169 5.51 -2.18 2.31
N TYR A 170 6.42 -1.76 3.18
CA TYR A 170 6.85 -2.53 4.35
C TYR A 170 7.09 -1.62 5.56
N GLY A 171 7.15 -2.20 6.78
CA GLY A 171 7.45 -1.49 8.02
C GLY A 171 6.94 -2.20 9.27
N VAL A 172 7.21 -1.62 10.42
CA VAL A 172 7.01 -2.20 11.76
C VAL A 172 5.58 -2.71 12.04
N GLN A 173 4.56 -2.05 11.54
CA GLN A 173 3.16 -2.44 11.80
C GLN A 173 2.63 -3.50 10.82
N GLN A 174 3.46 -4.00 9.90
CA GLN A 174 3.05 -5.03 8.95
C GLN A 174 2.88 -6.38 9.66
N ARG A 175 1.65 -6.90 9.71
CA ARG A 175 1.35 -8.16 10.38
C ARG A 175 1.66 -9.35 9.47
N SER A 176 2.52 -10.27 9.91
CA SER A 176 2.84 -11.51 9.20
C SER A 176 1.62 -12.44 9.00
N ARG A 177 0.62 -12.35 9.89
CA ARG A 177 -0.59 -13.20 9.87
C ARG A 177 -1.46 -13.07 8.62
N THR A 178 -1.33 -12.01 7.83
CA THR A 178 -2.12 -11.80 6.61
C THR A 178 -1.52 -12.48 5.39
N GLY A 179 -0.37 -13.15 5.53
CA GLY A 179 0.36 -13.76 4.40
C GLY A 179 0.89 -12.74 3.40
N GLN A 180 0.94 -11.46 3.77
CA GLN A 180 1.55 -10.38 3.00
C GLN A 180 2.94 -10.04 3.53
N GLY A 181 3.83 -9.76 2.56
CA GLY A 181 5.16 -9.21 2.83
C GLY A 181 6.19 -10.28 3.17
N PHE A 182 7.10 -10.52 2.22
CA PHE A 182 8.23 -11.43 2.43
C PHE A 182 9.07 -11.02 3.65
N LEU A 183 9.29 -9.71 3.88
CA LEU A 183 10.13 -9.20 4.95
C LEU A 183 9.61 -9.63 6.34
N ALA A 184 8.34 -9.38 6.61
CA ALA A 184 7.72 -9.76 7.89
C ALA A 184 7.68 -11.28 8.08
N ALA A 185 7.43 -12.04 7.00
CA ALA A 185 7.43 -13.50 7.05
C ALA A 185 8.83 -14.08 7.29
N ALA A 186 9.87 -13.50 6.69
CA ALA A 186 11.24 -13.92 6.90
C ALA A 186 11.70 -13.67 8.35
N ILE A 187 11.45 -12.47 8.89
CA ILE A 187 11.75 -12.14 10.29
C ILE A 187 11.03 -13.08 11.24
N ASP A 188 9.72 -13.31 11.05
CA ASP A 188 8.92 -14.22 11.87
C ASP A 188 9.46 -15.67 11.79
N SER A 189 9.86 -16.12 10.61
CA SER A 189 10.47 -17.47 10.44
C SER A 189 11.79 -17.60 11.20
N ILE A 190 12.67 -16.58 11.13
CA ILE A 190 13.94 -16.57 11.86
C ILE A 190 13.71 -16.59 13.37
N LEU A 191 12.80 -15.74 13.86
CA LEU A 191 12.49 -15.64 15.29
C LEU A 191 11.84 -16.89 15.86
N SER A 192 11.10 -17.63 15.02
CA SER A 192 10.43 -18.90 15.35
C SER A 192 11.24 -20.15 15.00
N ASP A 193 12.50 -20.00 14.64
CA ASP A 193 13.41 -21.08 14.21
C ASP A 193 12.82 -21.97 13.08
N ARG A 194 12.16 -21.34 12.11
CA ARG A 194 11.57 -21.98 10.93
C ARG A 194 12.39 -21.70 9.68
N GLU A 195 12.28 -22.57 8.67
CA GLU A 195 12.88 -22.33 7.36
C GLU A 195 12.17 -21.22 6.60
N ILE A 196 12.95 -20.40 5.86
CA ILE A 196 12.44 -19.43 4.90
C ILE A 196 12.33 -20.10 3.53
N GLU A 197 11.14 -20.11 2.97
CA GLU A 197 10.90 -20.68 1.64
C GLU A 197 11.20 -19.62 0.55
N ILE A 198 12.05 -19.99 -0.41
CA ILE A 198 12.37 -19.20 -1.59
C ILE A 198 11.92 -19.95 -2.84
N TYR A 199 11.10 -19.30 -3.66
CA TYR A 199 10.60 -19.87 -4.91
C TYR A 199 11.51 -19.45 -6.07
N GLY A 200 12.18 -20.42 -6.72
CA GLY A 200 13.21 -20.19 -7.72
C GLY A 200 14.62 -20.08 -7.11
N GLU A 201 15.59 -19.62 -7.91
CA GLU A 201 16.99 -19.50 -7.48
C GLU A 201 17.21 -18.37 -6.47
N VAL A 202 16.76 -17.16 -6.82
CA VAL A 202 16.95 -15.94 -5.99
C VAL A 202 15.65 -15.44 -5.38
N GLY A 203 14.53 -16.10 -5.68
CA GLY A 203 13.20 -15.59 -5.39
C GLY A 203 12.78 -14.49 -6.34
N THR A 204 11.83 -13.67 -5.91
CA THR A 204 11.33 -12.54 -6.70
C THR A 204 12.07 -11.25 -6.35
N ILE A 205 12.28 -10.38 -7.34
CA ILE A 205 12.86 -9.05 -7.13
C ILE A 205 11.73 -8.04 -6.93
N ARG A 206 11.79 -7.27 -5.85
CA ARG A 206 10.80 -6.25 -5.50
C ARG A 206 11.46 -4.94 -5.13
N ASP A 207 10.78 -3.86 -5.49
CA ASP A 207 11.04 -2.54 -4.95
C ASP A 207 10.34 -2.44 -3.59
N TYR A 208 11.12 -2.45 -2.52
CA TYR A 208 10.62 -2.33 -1.15
C TYR A 208 10.66 -0.87 -0.73
N ILE A 209 9.49 -0.29 -0.49
CA ILE A 209 9.35 1.09 -0.01
C ILE A 209 8.86 1.12 1.43
N HIS A 210 9.54 1.87 2.29
CA HIS A 210 9.14 1.98 3.69
C HIS A 210 7.78 2.69 3.80
N VAL A 211 6.96 2.26 4.75
CA VAL A 211 5.58 2.76 4.90
C VAL A 211 5.50 4.25 5.21
N SER A 212 6.51 4.84 5.85
CA SER A 212 6.61 6.31 6.04
C SER A 212 6.84 7.04 4.72
N ASP A 213 7.66 6.47 3.81
CA ASP A 213 7.88 7.04 2.50
C ASP A 213 6.62 6.92 1.61
N VAL A 214 5.85 5.83 1.78
CA VAL A 214 4.53 5.74 1.13
C VAL A 214 3.60 6.83 1.65
N ALA A 215 3.56 7.06 2.96
CA ALA A 215 2.71 8.10 3.55
C ALA A 215 3.10 9.50 3.06
N SER A 216 4.39 9.86 3.12
CA SER A 216 4.87 11.15 2.61
C SER A 216 4.63 11.32 1.10
N GLY A 217 4.78 10.23 0.31
CA GLY A 217 4.48 10.24 -1.12
C GLY A 217 3.00 10.42 -1.44
N ILE A 218 2.10 9.85 -0.63
CA ILE A 218 0.65 10.09 -0.73
C ILE A 218 0.33 11.55 -0.46
N LEU A 219 0.90 12.15 0.58
CA LEU A 219 0.71 13.57 0.87
C LEU A 219 1.26 14.45 -0.26
N ALA A 220 2.46 14.15 -0.76
CA ALA A 220 3.06 14.88 -1.87
C ALA A 220 2.19 14.81 -3.13
N ALA A 221 1.64 13.63 -3.46
CA ALA A 221 0.71 13.49 -4.58
C ALA A 221 -0.63 14.19 -4.34
N LEU A 222 -1.15 14.20 -3.10
CA LEU A 222 -2.36 14.94 -2.73
C LEU A 222 -2.19 16.44 -2.90
N ASP A 223 -1.04 16.99 -2.53
CA ASP A 223 -0.78 18.43 -2.53
C ASP A 223 -0.35 18.96 -3.91
N PHE A 224 0.47 18.22 -4.63
CA PHE A 224 1.16 18.69 -5.83
C PHE A 224 0.85 17.88 -7.09
N GLY A 225 0.17 16.73 -6.98
CA GLY A 225 -0.20 15.92 -8.12
C GLY A 225 -1.17 16.66 -9.06
N GLY A 226 -1.05 16.43 -10.37
CA GLY A 226 -2.01 16.91 -11.36
C GLY A 226 -3.31 16.10 -11.29
N ASP A 227 -4.45 16.77 -11.48
CA ASP A 227 -5.75 16.11 -11.56
C ASP A 227 -5.80 15.21 -12.81
N GLY A 228 -6.26 13.99 -12.66
CA GLY A 228 -6.26 12.95 -13.70
C GLY A 228 -4.91 12.23 -13.85
N ASP A 229 -3.92 12.54 -13.02
CA ASP A 229 -2.60 11.93 -13.10
C ASP A 229 -2.46 10.66 -12.26
N ILE A 230 -1.54 9.80 -12.70
CA ILE A 230 -1.07 8.60 -11.98
C ILE A 230 0.38 8.84 -11.59
N TYR A 231 0.75 8.45 -10.36
CA TYR A 231 2.10 8.52 -9.83
C TYR A 231 2.55 7.21 -9.19
N ASN A 232 3.71 6.72 -9.58
CA ASN A 232 4.38 5.63 -8.89
C ASN A 232 5.01 6.13 -7.59
N LEU A 233 4.92 5.33 -6.53
CA LEU A 233 5.66 5.51 -5.29
C LEU A 233 6.61 4.33 -5.11
N GLY A 234 7.89 4.53 -5.41
CA GLY A 234 8.91 3.50 -5.36
C GLY A 234 10.29 4.10 -5.07
N THR A 235 11.23 3.21 -4.74
CA THR A 235 12.63 3.59 -4.51
C THR A 235 13.45 3.59 -5.80
N GLY A 236 12.99 2.87 -6.82
CA GLY A 236 13.75 2.58 -8.04
C GLY A 236 14.83 1.51 -7.86
N ILE A 237 14.87 0.88 -6.68
CA ILE A 237 15.89 -0.13 -6.33
C ILE A 237 15.20 -1.46 -6.05
N GLY A 238 15.54 -2.48 -6.83
CA GLY A 238 15.08 -3.84 -6.62
C GLY A 238 15.97 -4.61 -5.65
N ALA A 239 15.35 -5.42 -4.79
CA ALA A 239 16.05 -6.42 -3.99
C ALA A 239 15.37 -7.78 -4.15
N SER A 240 16.18 -8.83 -4.34
CA SER A 240 15.70 -10.21 -4.38
C SER A 240 15.42 -10.73 -2.97
N ASN A 241 14.71 -11.86 -2.89
CA ASN A 241 14.52 -12.52 -1.60
C ASN A 241 15.86 -12.90 -0.94
N LEU A 242 16.87 -13.30 -1.73
CA LEU A 242 18.21 -13.60 -1.20
C LEU A 242 18.96 -12.36 -0.72
N ASP A 243 18.82 -11.21 -1.42
CA ASP A 243 19.42 -9.95 -0.95
C ASP A 243 18.84 -9.56 0.42
N VAL A 244 17.52 -9.70 0.60
CA VAL A 244 16.87 -9.47 1.90
C VAL A 244 17.41 -10.41 2.97
N ILE A 245 17.59 -11.69 2.67
CA ILE A 245 18.15 -12.66 3.62
C ILE A 245 19.59 -12.27 3.98
N ALA A 246 20.41 -11.87 3.00
CA ALA A 246 21.76 -11.41 3.25
C ALA A 246 21.80 -10.21 4.20
N MET A 247 20.86 -9.26 4.05
CA MET A 247 20.70 -8.12 4.96
C MET A 247 20.25 -8.52 6.37
N LEU A 248 19.46 -9.61 6.51
CA LEU A 248 19.01 -10.12 7.80
C LEU A 248 20.07 -10.99 8.52
N CYS A 249 21.06 -11.55 7.80
CA CYS A 249 22.10 -12.40 8.40
C CYS A 249 22.83 -11.75 9.58
N PRO A 250 23.38 -10.53 9.49
CA PRO A 250 24.06 -9.91 10.62
C PRO A 250 23.13 -9.63 11.80
N LEU A 251 21.85 -9.30 11.55
CA LEU A 251 20.85 -9.08 12.61
C LEU A 251 20.52 -10.39 13.32
N ALA A 252 20.33 -11.48 12.60
CA ALA A 252 20.11 -12.81 13.18
C ALA A 252 21.31 -13.27 14.00
N ALA A 253 22.53 -13.12 13.48
CA ALA A 253 23.76 -13.50 14.17
C ALA A 253 23.97 -12.75 15.48
N SER A 254 23.65 -11.45 15.52
CA SER A 254 23.76 -10.62 16.76
C SER A 254 22.86 -11.12 17.91
N THR A 255 21.81 -11.88 17.57
CA THR A 255 20.89 -12.49 18.56
C THR A 255 21.09 -14.00 18.70
N GLY A 256 22.18 -14.56 18.18
CA GLY A 256 22.52 -15.99 18.25
C GLY A 256 21.63 -16.90 17.39
N ARG A 257 20.93 -16.33 16.40
CA ARG A 257 20.04 -17.09 15.50
C ARG A 257 20.73 -17.44 14.20
N THR A 258 20.32 -18.57 13.61
CA THR A 258 20.80 -19.04 12.30
C THR A 258 19.64 -19.01 11.30
N ILE A 259 19.90 -18.48 10.11
CA ILE A 259 18.91 -18.47 9.03
C ILE A 259 18.98 -19.79 8.25
N ARG A 260 17.85 -20.45 8.11
CA ARG A 260 17.70 -21.64 7.27
C ARG A 260 16.81 -21.33 6.08
N VAL A 261 17.26 -21.69 4.89
CA VAL A 261 16.57 -21.42 3.62
C VAL A 261 16.26 -22.74 2.94
N ARG A 262 15.04 -22.84 2.40
CA ARG A 262 14.62 -23.95 1.54
C ARG A 262 14.19 -23.43 0.18
N HIS A 263 14.82 -23.90 -0.89
CA HIS A 263 14.43 -23.57 -2.25
C HIS A 263 13.31 -24.45 -2.74
N LEU A 264 12.31 -23.82 -3.37
CA LEU A 264 11.16 -24.46 -3.99
C LEU A 264 11.10 -24.08 -5.48
N PRO A 265 10.42 -24.88 -6.34
CA PRO A 265 10.22 -24.50 -7.73
C PRO A 265 9.55 -23.14 -7.87
N SER A 266 9.91 -22.39 -8.92
CA SER A 266 9.29 -21.10 -9.25
C SER A 266 7.79 -21.25 -9.50
N ARG A 267 7.01 -20.23 -9.20
CA ARG A 267 5.55 -20.22 -9.38
C ARG A 267 5.18 -19.37 -10.59
N ARG A 268 4.31 -19.91 -11.45
CA ARG A 268 3.88 -19.25 -12.70
C ARG A 268 3.12 -17.93 -12.52
N PHE A 269 2.55 -17.71 -11.33
CA PHE A 269 1.78 -16.51 -11.02
C PHE A 269 2.63 -15.41 -10.33
N ASP A 270 3.91 -15.67 -10.09
CA ASP A 270 4.81 -14.65 -9.56
C ASP A 270 5.40 -13.82 -10.72
N VAL A 271 5.27 -12.50 -10.62
CA VAL A 271 6.06 -11.58 -11.44
C VAL A 271 7.51 -11.67 -10.96
N GLU A 272 8.45 -12.00 -11.84
CA GLU A 272 9.86 -12.21 -11.48
C GLU A 272 10.49 -10.96 -10.88
N ALA A 273 10.28 -9.80 -11.51
CA ALA A 273 10.81 -8.53 -11.04
C ALA A 273 9.77 -7.41 -11.19
N ASN A 274 9.69 -6.56 -10.16
CA ASN A 274 8.88 -5.34 -10.18
C ASN A 274 9.63 -4.25 -9.41
N VAL A 275 10.06 -3.22 -10.14
CA VAL A 275 10.78 -2.05 -9.63
C VAL A 275 10.17 -0.82 -10.29
N LEU A 276 9.77 0.18 -9.53
CA LEU A 276 9.03 1.34 -10.04
C LEU A 276 9.93 2.56 -10.25
N ASP A 277 9.70 3.26 -11.33
CA ASP A 277 10.23 4.61 -11.52
C ASP A 277 9.27 5.63 -10.91
N ALA A 278 9.74 6.39 -9.93
CA ALA A 278 8.99 7.48 -9.29
C ALA A 278 9.43 8.87 -9.78
N GLN A 279 10.09 8.95 -10.93
CA GLN A 279 10.63 10.22 -11.45
C GLN A 279 9.52 11.23 -11.73
N LYS A 280 8.32 10.80 -12.10
CA LYS A 280 7.19 11.70 -12.35
C LYS A 280 6.81 12.51 -11.10
N LEU A 281 6.65 11.85 -9.93
CA LEU A 281 6.35 12.56 -8.68
C LEU A 281 7.53 13.39 -8.20
N ARG A 282 8.76 12.88 -8.35
CA ARG A 282 9.98 13.67 -8.07
C ARG A 282 10.01 14.96 -8.87
N SER A 283 9.69 14.91 -10.15
CA SER A 283 9.67 16.09 -11.02
C SER A 283 8.56 17.07 -10.66
N ALA A 284 7.41 16.57 -10.18
CA ALA A 284 6.27 17.41 -9.81
C ALA A 284 6.51 18.20 -8.51
N CYS A 285 7.19 17.60 -7.51
CA CYS A 285 7.30 18.22 -6.18
C CYS A 285 8.62 17.94 -5.43
N GLY A 286 9.61 17.30 -6.05
CA GLY A 286 10.88 16.96 -5.41
C GLY A 286 10.82 15.78 -4.45
N TRP A 287 9.67 15.11 -4.30
CA TRP A 287 9.53 13.97 -3.38
C TRP A 287 10.53 12.84 -3.70
N ARG A 288 11.11 12.28 -2.64
CA ARG A 288 12.01 11.10 -2.71
C ARG A 288 11.79 10.23 -1.49
N PRO A 289 11.89 8.89 -1.62
CA PRO A 289 11.95 8.02 -0.45
C PRO A 289 13.25 8.28 0.34
N ASP A 290 13.16 8.25 1.67
CA ASP A 290 14.27 8.56 2.59
C ASP A 290 14.80 7.33 3.33
N VAL A 291 13.97 6.30 3.54
CA VAL A 291 14.33 5.13 4.33
C VAL A 291 14.94 4.04 3.45
N SER A 292 16.23 3.75 3.67
CA SER A 292 16.88 2.62 2.99
C SER A 292 16.29 1.27 3.46
N LEU A 293 16.32 0.24 2.59
CA LEU A 293 15.83 -1.09 2.93
C LEU A 293 16.55 -1.66 4.17
N GLN A 294 17.89 -1.46 4.27
CA GLN A 294 18.68 -1.92 5.41
C GLN A 294 18.19 -1.27 6.73
N ARG A 295 17.96 0.05 6.73
CA ARG A 295 17.45 0.76 7.92
C ARG A 295 16.07 0.25 8.31
N GLY A 296 15.13 0.16 7.38
CA GLY A 296 13.80 -0.32 7.67
C GLY A 296 13.74 -1.79 8.12
N LEU A 297 14.62 -2.66 7.61
CA LEU A 297 14.76 -4.03 8.10
C LEU A 297 15.27 -4.08 9.53
N THR A 298 16.23 -3.23 9.89
CA THR A 298 16.72 -3.12 11.27
C THR A 298 15.59 -2.68 12.21
N GLU A 299 14.82 -1.65 11.84
CA GLU A 299 13.66 -1.19 12.62
C GLU A 299 12.60 -2.30 12.81
N MET A 300 12.31 -3.07 11.76
CA MET A 300 11.38 -4.23 11.85
C MET A 300 11.91 -5.33 12.75
N TRP A 301 13.21 -5.64 12.65
CA TRP A 301 13.87 -6.65 13.46
C TRP A 301 13.81 -6.30 14.95
N ASP A 302 14.22 -5.09 15.33
CA ASP A 302 14.24 -4.62 16.71
C ASP A 302 12.83 -4.61 17.32
N HIS A 303 11.84 -4.16 16.54
CA HIS A 303 10.45 -4.21 16.97
C HIS A 303 9.96 -5.64 17.20
N ALA A 304 10.29 -6.57 16.30
CA ALA A 304 9.87 -7.96 16.43
C ALA A 304 10.49 -8.65 17.66
N LEU A 305 11.74 -8.31 18.02
CA LEU A 305 12.38 -8.79 19.25
C LEU A 305 11.65 -8.29 20.51
N THR A 306 11.27 -7.02 20.55
CA THR A 306 10.57 -6.44 21.71
C THR A 306 9.18 -7.02 21.90
N THR A 307 8.45 -7.26 20.79
CA THR A 307 7.10 -7.84 20.83
C THR A 307 7.07 -9.34 21.11
N SER A 308 8.11 -10.07 20.72
CA SER A 308 8.26 -11.51 21.00
C SER A 308 8.66 -11.80 22.45
N SER A 309 9.15 -10.80 23.19
CA SER A 309 9.62 -10.90 24.59
C SER A 309 8.52 -10.59 25.60
N THR A 310 7.33 -10.20 25.14
CA THR A 310 6.17 -9.94 26.03
C THR A 310 5.32 -11.21 26.09
N PRO A 311 5.17 -11.88 27.27
CA PRO A 311 4.46 -13.16 27.44
C PRO A 311 2.95 -13.05 27.18
#